data_f006cc0f51c606877232ded587328363
#
_entry.id   f006cc0f51c606877232ded587328363
#
_cell.length_a   1.000
_cell.length_b   1.000
_cell.length_c   1.000
_cell.angle_alpha   90.00
_cell.angle_beta   90.00
_cell.angle_gamma   90.00
#
_symmetry.space_group_name_H-M   'P 1'
#
loop_
_entity.id
_entity.type
_entity.pdbx_description
1 polymer ?
#
loop_
_entity_poly.entity_id
_entity_poly.type
_entity_poly.pdbx_seq_one_letter_code
_entity_poly.pdbx_strand_id
1 'polypeptide(L)'
;LSNPPILVVSDRLTIRIHTQFTGHPSATHEVRIAEMDQPANLALLRRIWTAPESFKPQQTNRDITEAAARSFAALAEGLRQRGATPGESTASQQQRANQVAHFLTQCLFCFFAEDVGLLPGRMFERLVNNKQATPERLTQGLTQLFGTMQNGGLYGVDDIPWFNGGLFQTIAVPALSAPDLAELRRAADLDWSAIDVSIFGTLFERGL
;
A
#
# COMPACT_ATOMS: atom_id res chain seq x y z
N LEU A 1 1.20 22.15 23.36
CA LEU A 1 2.57 21.61 23.20
C LEU A 1 2.67 21.10 21.78
N SER A 2 3.44 21.77 20.91
CA SER A 2 3.72 21.28 19.57
C SER A 2 4.67 20.10 19.67
N ASN A 3 4.34 18.97 19.04
CA ASN A 3 5.27 17.85 18.90
C ASN A 3 6.52 18.33 18.13
N PRO A 4 7.73 18.09 18.64
CA PRO A 4 8.94 18.43 17.90
C PRO A 4 8.99 17.59 16.61
N PRO A 5 9.41 18.17 15.47
CA PRO A 5 9.45 17.45 14.20
C PRO A 5 10.54 16.37 14.15
N ILE A 6 11.49 16.39 15.10
CA ILE A 6 12.57 15.41 15.20
C ILE A 6 12.67 14.94 16.65
N LEU A 7 12.64 13.62 16.85
CA LEU A 7 12.88 12.96 18.11
C LEU A 7 14.09 12.02 17.97
N VAL A 8 15.06 12.18 18.88
CA VAL A 8 16.26 11.32 18.92
C VAL A 8 16.24 10.44 20.14
N VAL A 9 16.37 9.14 19.94
CA VAL A 9 16.40 8.14 21.02
C VAL A 9 17.65 7.26 20.87
N SER A 10 18.26 6.85 21.98
CA SER A 10 19.40 5.92 21.97
C SER A 10 19.25 4.84 23.04
N ASP A 11 19.57 3.60 22.68
CA ASP A 11 19.63 2.43 23.56
C ASP A 11 21.04 1.96 23.90
N ARG A 12 22.07 2.81 23.71
CA ARG A 12 23.51 2.55 23.85
C ARG A 12 24.12 1.70 22.73
N LEU A 13 23.35 1.15 21.82
CA LEU A 13 23.81 0.40 20.64
C LEU A 13 23.48 1.15 19.36
N THR A 14 22.34 1.81 19.35
CA THR A 14 21.76 2.47 18.20
C THR A 14 21.23 3.85 18.57
N ILE A 15 21.41 4.81 17.71
CA ILE A 15 20.74 6.11 17.73
C ILE A 15 19.64 6.07 16.67
N ARG A 16 18.38 6.30 17.06
CA ARG A 16 17.23 6.42 16.17
C ARG A 16 16.79 7.87 16.10
N ILE A 17 16.64 8.35 14.89
CA ILE A 17 16.15 9.70 14.59
C ILE A 17 14.77 9.52 13.96
N HIS A 18 13.73 9.79 14.73
CA HIS A 18 12.35 9.77 14.25
C HIS A 18 11.98 11.16 13.76
N THR A 19 11.47 11.25 12.54
CA THR A 19 11.04 12.51 11.95
C THR A 19 9.54 12.49 11.70
N GLN A 20 8.85 13.55 12.14
CA GLN A 20 7.41 13.70 11.99
C GLN A 20 7.06 15.15 11.69
N PHE A 21 7.08 15.51 10.42
CA PHE A 21 6.64 16.82 9.96
C PHE A 21 5.16 16.82 9.65
N THR A 22 4.42 17.83 10.10
CA THR A 22 2.97 17.94 9.86
C THR A 22 2.65 17.87 8.36
N GLY A 23 1.77 16.93 7.98
CA GLY A 23 1.36 16.74 6.59
C GLY A 23 2.38 16.03 5.69
N HIS A 24 3.41 15.44 6.28
CA HIS A 24 4.44 14.65 5.57
C HIS A 24 4.57 13.25 6.17
N PRO A 25 5.04 12.26 5.41
CA PRO A 25 5.34 10.93 5.90
C PRO A 25 6.35 10.98 7.07
N SER A 26 6.15 10.09 8.03
CA SER A 26 7.13 9.87 9.10
C SER A 26 8.28 9.02 8.60
N ALA A 27 9.50 9.28 9.07
CA ALA A 27 10.65 8.45 8.75
C ALA A 27 11.48 8.16 10.00
N THR A 28 12.20 7.03 9.98
CA THR A 28 13.15 6.67 11.02
C THR A 28 14.51 6.39 10.40
N HIS A 29 15.54 7.07 10.89
CA HIS A 29 16.91 6.83 10.51
C HIS A 29 17.65 6.17 11.68
N GLU A 30 18.45 5.16 11.40
CA GLU A 30 19.21 4.44 12.42
C GLU A 30 20.72 4.61 12.18
N VAL A 31 21.45 4.87 13.27
CA VAL A 31 22.91 4.93 13.29
C VAL A 31 23.40 4.02 14.42
N ARG A 32 24.17 2.99 14.08
CA ARG A 32 24.84 2.18 15.11
C ARG A 32 25.95 2.99 15.76
N ILE A 33 26.04 2.98 17.09
CA ILE A 33 27.07 3.73 17.82
C ILE A 33 28.48 3.28 17.41
N ALA A 34 28.66 1.98 17.14
CA ALA A 34 29.94 1.45 16.64
C ALA A 34 30.36 1.96 15.26
N GLU A 35 29.43 2.56 14.50
CA GLU A 35 29.64 3.09 13.14
C GLU A 35 29.47 4.61 13.10
N MET A 36 29.38 5.26 14.26
CA MET A 36 29.09 6.69 14.38
C MET A 36 30.19 7.58 13.78
N ASP A 37 31.42 7.11 13.76
CA ASP A 37 32.60 7.80 13.21
C ASP A 37 32.63 7.81 11.66
N GLN A 38 31.81 6.99 11.02
CA GLN A 38 31.72 7.01 9.56
C GLN A 38 31.22 8.38 9.06
N PRO A 39 31.83 8.94 7.99
CA PRO A 39 31.49 10.29 7.51
C PRO A 39 30.01 10.50 7.21
N ALA A 40 29.32 9.49 6.67
CA ALA A 40 27.89 9.54 6.37
C ALA A 40 27.04 9.65 7.64
N ASN A 41 27.38 8.86 8.67
CA ASN A 41 26.66 8.85 9.95
C ASN A 41 26.88 10.15 10.72
N LEU A 42 28.14 10.66 10.74
CA LEU A 42 28.44 11.96 11.32
C LEU A 42 27.71 13.09 10.62
N ALA A 43 27.64 13.06 9.28
CA ALA A 43 26.90 14.05 8.51
C ALA A 43 25.41 14.00 8.83
N LEU A 44 24.82 12.80 8.92
CA LEU A 44 23.41 12.61 9.28
C LEU A 44 23.13 13.16 10.68
N LEU A 45 23.93 12.81 11.68
CA LEU A 45 23.78 13.30 13.04
C LEU A 45 23.94 14.82 13.13
N ARG A 46 24.94 15.39 12.44
CA ARG A 46 25.17 16.85 12.41
C ARG A 46 23.96 17.60 11.84
N ARG A 47 23.29 17.06 10.83
CA ARG A 47 22.10 17.65 10.20
C ARG A 47 20.95 17.89 11.17
N ILE A 48 20.83 17.14 12.27
CA ILE A 48 19.79 17.34 13.30
C ILE A 48 19.83 18.78 13.83
N TRP A 49 21.03 19.36 13.99
CA TRP A 49 21.20 20.72 14.53
C TRP A 49 21.46 21.77 13.44
N THR A 50 22.15 21.40 12.37
CA THR A 50 22.57 22.37 11.35
C THR A 50 21.54 22.58 10.24
N ALA A 51 20.70 21.57 9.97
CA ALA A 51 19.72 21.59 8.87
C ALA A 51 18.53 20.67 9.15
N PRO A 52 17.77 20.87 10.26
CA PRO A 52 16.66 19.98 10.63
C PRO A 52 15.59 19.87 9.54
N GLU A 53 15.29 20.94 8.80
CA GLU A 53 14.34 20.93 7.70
C GLU A 53 14.76 20.01 6.53
N SER A 54 16.03 19.63 6.45
CA SER A 54 16.51 18.69 5.43
C SER A 54 16.04 17.25 5.63
N PHE A 55 15.45 16.94 6.78
CA PHE A 55 14.80 15.65 7.04
C PHE A 55 13.34 15.62 6.57
N LYS A 56 12.77 16.77 6.20
CA LYS A 56 11.41 16.87 5.73
C LYS A 56 11.29 16.23 4.35
N PRO A 57 10.39 15.21 4.17
CA PRO A 57 10.14 14.62 2.86
C PRO A 57 9.63 15.66 1.86
N GLN A 58 9.99 15.50 0.59
CA GLN A 58 9.52 16.40 -0.47
C GLN A 58 8.03 16.20 -0.77
N GLN A 59 7.55 14.95 -0.68
CA GLN A 59 6.15 14.63 -0.90
C GLN A 59 5.35 14.81 0.39
N THR A 60 4.16 15.38 0.25
CA THR A 60 3.18 15.46 1.34
C THR A 60 2.32 14.18 1.38
N ASN A 61 1.67 13.93 2.53
CA ASN A 61 0.67 12.85 2.65
C ASN A 61 -0.45 13.02 1.62
N ARG A 62 -0.80 14.27 1.29
CA ARG A 62 -1.78 14.57 0.25
C ARG A 62 -1.30 14.13 -1.13
N ASP A 63 -0.05 14.41 -1.50
CA ASP A 63 0.52 14.02 -2.80
C ASP A 63 0.50 12.50 -2.96
N ILE A 64 0.85 11.77 -1.89
CA ILE A 64 0.85 10.30 -1.86
C ILE A 64 -0.58 9.77 -1.98
N THR A 65 -1.52 10.34 -1.23
CA THR A 65 -2.94 9.96 -1.28
C THR A 65 -3.54 10.21 -2.67
N GLU A 66 -3.24 11.35 -3.29
CA GLU A 66 -3.68 11.64 -4.66
C GLU A 66 -3.04 10.71 -5.71
N ALA A 67 -1.79 10.30 -5.50
CA ALA A 67 -1.14 9.32 -6.38
C ALA A 67 -1.81 7.94 -6.29
N ALA A 68 -2.11 7.47 -5.06
CA ALA A 68 -2.85 6.23 -4.84
C ALA A 68 -4.24 6.28 -5.49
N ALA A 69 -4.98 7.37 -5.28
CA ALA A 69 -6.30 7.57 -5.86
C ALA A 69 -6.27 7.52 -7.40
N ARG A 70 -5.26 8.13 -8.04
CA ARG A 70 -5.08 8.08 -9.50
C ARG A 70 -4.82 6.66 -10.01
N SER A 71 -3.94 5.90 -9.35
CA SER A 71 -3.65 4.51 -9.74
C SER A 71 -4.89 3.62 -9.61
N PHE A 72 -5.65 3.75 -8.52
CA PHE A 72 -6.89 2.99 -8.34
C PHE A 72 -7.99 3.39 -9.33
N ALA A 73 -8.13 4.67 -9.65
CA ALA A 73 -9.08 5.13 -10.66
C ALA A 73 -8.73 4.59 -12.07
N ALA A 74 -7.45 4.62 -12.44
CA ALA A 74 -6.99 4.06 -13.72
C ALA A 74 -7.22 2.54 -13.79
N LEU A 75 -6.96 1.83 -12.70
CA LEU A 75 -7.21 0.39 -12.59
C LEU A 75 -8.71 0.08 -12.68
N ALA A 76 -9.56 0.81 -11.97
CA ALA A 76 -11.02 0.67 -12.02
C ALA A 76 -11.55 0.84 -13.44
N GLU A 77 -11.14 1.90 -14.13
CA GLU A 77 -11.57 2.20 -15.50
C GLU A 77 -11.11 1.12 -16.48
N GLY A 78 -9.84 0.68 -16.40
CA GLY A 78 -9.31 -0.40 -17.23
C GLY A 78 -10.07 -1.73 -17.05
N LEU A 79 -10.39 -2.09 -15.82
CA LEU A 79 -11.14 -3.31 -15.51
C LEU A 79 -12.60 -3.22 -15.98
N ARG A 80 -13.24 -2.07 -15.84
CA ARG A 80 -14.63 -1.85 -16.29
C ARG A 80 -14.75 -1.92 -17.80
N GLN A 81 -13.84 -1.28 -18.55
CA GLN A 81 -13.85 -1.25 -20.00
C GLN A 81 -13.64 -2.62 -20.63
N ARG A 82 -12.72 -3.43 -20.10
CA ARG A 82 -12.44 -4.77 -20.63
C ARG A 82 -13.58 -5.76 -20.46
N GLY A 83 -14.34 -5.64 -19.40
CA GLY A 83 -15.52 -6.48 -19.17
C GLY A 83 -16.76 -6.04 -19.95
N ALA A 84 -16.74 -4.88 -20.62
CA ALA A 84 -17.89 -4.34 -21.33
C ALA A 84 -18.18 -5.12 -22.62
N THR A 85 -19.43 -5.55 -22.78
CA THR A 85 -19.92 -6.18 -24.01
C THR A 85 -20.91 -5.26 -24.70
N PRO A 86 -20.86 -5.14 -26.06
CA PRO A 86 -21.86 -4.37 -26.79
C PRO A 86 -23.29 -4.88 -26.53
N GLY A 87 -24.20 -3.98 -26.17
CA GLY A 87 -25.60 -4.35 -25.87
C GLY A 87 -25.85 -4.92 -24.47
N GLU A 88 -24.86 -4.83 -23.59
CA GLU A 88 -25.02 -5.28 -22.21
C GLU A 88 -26.11 -4.52 -21.44
N SER A 89 -26.90 -5.24 -20.64
CA SER A 89 -27.93 -4.63 -19.80
C SER A 89 -27.34 -3.73 -18.71
N THR A 90 -28.10 -2.74 -18.27
CA THR A 90 -27.72 -1.86 -17.14
C THR A 90 -27.45 -2.67 -15.86
N ALA A 91 -28.23 -3.74 -15.63
CA ALA A 91 -28.02 -4.62 -14.48
C ALA A 91 -26.67 -5.34 -14.53
N SER A 92 -26.26 -5.84 -15.70
CA SER A 92 -24.94 -6.50 -15.87
C SER A 92 -23.79 -5.50 -15.74
N GLN A 93 -23.96 -4.28 -16.23
CA GLN A 93 -22.99 -3.19 -16.05
C GLN A 93 -22.80 -2.87 -14.56
N GLN A 94 -23.89 -2.74 -13.81
CA GLN A 94 -23.85 -2.48 -12.38
C GLN A 94 -23.21 -3.64 -11.61
N GLN A 95 -23.53 -4.88 -11.96
CA GLN A 95 -22.93 -6.05 -11.32
C GLN A 95 -21.41 -6.08 -11.54
N ARG A 96 -20.94 -5.79 -12.75
CA ARG A 96 -19.52 -5.71 -13.06
C ARG A 96 -18.84 -4.57 -12.30
N ALA A 97 -19.45 -3.39 -12.26
CA ALA A 97 -18.95 -2.27 -11.48
C ALA A 97 -18.77 -2.65 -9.99
N ASN A 98 -19.78 -3.32 -9.41
CA ASN A 98 -19.70 -3.79 -8.03
C ASN A 98 -18.60 -4.84 -7.80
N GLN A 99 -18.38 -5.75 -8.77
CA GLN A 99 -17.27 -6.72 -8.69
C GLN A 99 -15.91 -6.04 -8.74
N VAL A 100 -15.72 -5.07 -9.63
CA VAL A 100 -14.49 -4.28 -9.72
C VAL A 100 -14.26 -3.51 -8.42
N ALA A 101 -15.29 -2.83 -7.89
CA ALA A 101 -15.20 -2.12 -6.62
C ALA A 101 -14.80 -3.03 -5.47
N HIS A 102 -15.42 -4.20 -5.39
CA HIS A 102 -15.14 -5.18 -4.34
C HIS A 102 -13.69 -5.68 -4.42
N PHE A 103 -13.21 -6.03 -5.62
CA PHE A 103 -11.82 -6.41 -5.84
C PHE A 103 -10.84 -5.30 -5.44
N LEU A 104 -11.10 -4.06 -5.82
CA LEU A 104 -10.25 -2.93 -5.47
C LEU A 104 -10.23 -2.67 -3.96
N THR A 105 -11.38 -2.85 -3.29
CA THR A 105 -11.45 -2.76 -1.82
C THR A 105 -10.63 -3.85 -1.14
N GLN A 106 -10.62 -5.08 -1.69
CA GLN A 106 -9.77 -6.16 -1.20
C GLN A 106 -8.27 -5.82 -1.36
N CYS A 107 -7.86 -5.29 -2.51
CA CYS A 107 -6.49 -4.83 -2.74
C CYS A 107 -6.11 -3.69 -1.77
N LEU A 108 -6.97 -2.70 -1.60
CA LEU A 108 -6.79 -1.59 -0.69
C LEU A 108 -6.59 -2.08 0.75
N PHE A 109 -7.45 -3.00 1.20
CA PHE A 109 -7.32 -3.61 2.51
C PHE A 109 -5.97 -4.30 2.69
N CYS A 110 -5.47 -5.03 1.68
CA CYS A 110 -4.18 -5.71 1.75
C CYS A 110 -3.03 -4.74 1.94
N PHE A 111 -3.00 -3.61 1.22
CA PHE A 111 -1.97 -2.59 1.40
C PHE A 111 -1.96 -2.04 2.83
N PHE A 112 -3.12 -1.69 3.38
CA PHE A 112 -3.20 -1.24 4.77
C PHE A 112 -2.88 -2.33 5.79
N ALA A 113 -3.34 -3.56 5.56
CA ALA A 113 -3.09 -4.69 6.45
C ALA A 113 -1.59 -5.01 6.58
N GLU A 114 -0.82 -4.82 5.50
CA GLU A 114 0.64 -4.96 5.53
C GLU A 114 1.31 -3.87 6.35
N ASP A 115 0.85 -2.63 6.17
CA ASP A 115 1.45 -1.48 6.83
C ASP A 115 1.24 -1.52 8.35
N VAL A 116 0.08 -1.99 8.81
CA VAL A 116 -0.20 -2.18 10.24
C VAL A 116 0.24 -3.55 10.78
N GLY A 117 0.93 -4.36 9.98
CA GLY A 117 1.48 -5.66 10.39
C GLY A 117 0.46 -6.79 10.54
N LEU A 118 -0.75 -6.65 9.99
CA LEU A 118 -1.77 -7.70 9.96
C LEU A 118 -1.47 -8.77 8.90
N LEU A 119 -0.81 -8.40 7.80
CA LEU A 119 -0.28 -9.33 6.82
C LEU A 119 1.24 -9.42 6.98
N PRO A 120 1.81 -10.62 7.25
CA PRO A 120 3.23 -10.76 7.52
C PRO A 120 4.08 -10.58 6.26
N GLY A 121 5.33 -10.13 6.46
CA GLY A 121 6.39 -10.17 5.45
C GLY A 121 6.13 -9.39 4.16
N ARG A 122 5.21 -8.41 4.15
CA ARG A 122 4.83 -7.64 2.96
C ARG A 122 4.48 -8.55 1.77
N MET A 123 3.69 -9.59 2.02
CA MET A 123 3.43 -10.65 1.04
C MET A 123 2.60 -10.18 -0.15
N PHE A 124 1.64 -9.27 0.05
CA PHE A 124 0.83 -8.69 -1.01
C PHE A 124 1.69 -7.81 -1.91
N GLU A 125 2.51 -6.94 -1.34
CA GLU A 125 3.48 -6.13 -2.07
C GLU A 125 4.48 -7.02 -2.85
N ARG A 126 5.04 -8.05 -2.22
CA ARG A 126 5.95 -9.01 -2.89
C ARG A 126 5.26 -9.73 -4.04
N LEU A 127 3.98 -10.07 -3.89
CA LEU A 127 3.19 -10.70 -4.94
C LEU A 127 2.99 -9.75 -6.12
N VAL A 128 2.59 -8.52 -5.87
CA VAL A 128 2.33 -7.48 -6.88
C VAL A 128 3.63 -7.06 -7.58
N ASN A 129 4.72 -6.86 -6.81
CA ASN A 129 6.02 -6.40 -7.31
C ASN A 129 6.89 -7.53 -7.90
N ASN A 130 6.38 -8.78 -7.94
CA ASN A 130 7.10 -9.86 -8.59
C ASN A 130 7.29 -9.58 -10.09
N LYS A 131 8.52 -9.26 -10.49
CA LYS A 131 8.87 -8.90 -11.87
C LYS A 131 8.67 -10.04 -12.87
N GLN A 132 8.62 -11.28 -12.41
CA GLN A 132 8.41 -12.47 -13.24
C GLN A 132 6.93 -12.88 -13.33
N ALA A 133 6.04 -12.22 -12.58
CA ALA A 133 4.62 -12.52 -12.63
C ALA A 133 4.00 -11.97 -13.91
N THR A 134 3.37 -12.85 -14.68
CA THR A 134 2.45 -12.47 -15.76
C THR A 134 1.09 -12.03 -15.16
N PRO A 135 0.24 -11.34 -15.93
CA PRO A 135 -1.11 -10.98 -15.47
C PRO A 135 -1.91 -12.18 -14.93
N GLU A 136 -1.82 -13.33 -15.61
CA GLU A 136 -2.53 -14.56 -15.24
C GLU A 136 -1.99 -15.12 -13.91
N ARG A 137 -0.66 -15.13 -13.72
CA ARG A 137 -0.04 -15.57 -12.47
C ARG A 137 -0.39 -14.67 -11.31
N LEU A 138 -0.45 -13.34 -11.55
CA LEU A 138 -0.87 -12.41 -10.51
C LEU A 138 -2.35 -12.63 -10.16
N THR A 139 -3.24 -12.78 -11.15
CA THR A 139 -4.66 -13.11 -10.92
C THR A 139 -4.82 -14.37 -10.07
N GLN A 140 -4.07 -15.43 -10.38
CA GLN A 140 -4.08 -16.69 -9.60
C GLN A 140 -3.55 -16.46 -8.18
N GLY A 141 -2.43 -15.76 -8.03
CA GLY A 141 -1.81 -15.46 -6.73
C GLY A 141 -2.74 -14.64 -5.83
N LEU A 142 -3.41 -13.62 -6.37
CA LEU A 142 -4.39 -12.83 -5.64
C LEU A 142 -5.61 -13.67 -5.22
N THR A 143 -6.11 -14.51 -6.12
CA THR A 143 -7.24 -15.43 -5.80
C THR A 143 -6.86 -16.36 -4.66
N GLN A 144 -5.67 -16.93 -4.69
CA GLN A 144 -5.17 -17.81 -3.62
C GLN A 144 -4.97 -17.04 -2.30
N LEU A 145 -4.35 -15.85 -2.35
CA LEU A 145 -4.14 -15.02 -1.16
C LEU A 145 -5.48 -14.68 -0.50
N PHE A 146 -6.44 -14.16 -1.26
CA PHE A 146 -7.77 -13.81 -0.73
C PHE A 146 -8.52 -15.03 -0.19
N GLY A 147 -8.37 -16.21 -0.84
CA GLY A 147 -8.90 -17.47 -0.32
C GLY A 147 -8.28 -17.89 1.01
N THR A 148 -6.98 -17.66 1.17
CA THR A 148 -6.31 -17.91 2.45
C THR A 148 -6.77 -16.90 3.52
N MET A 149 -6.96 -15.63 3.17
CA MET A 149 -7.50 -14.62 4.09
C MET A 149 -8.95 -14.93 4.51
N GLN A 150 -9.75 -15.52 3.62
CA GLN A 150 -11.11 -15.97 3.92
C GLN A 150 -11.15 -17.07 4.97
N ASN A 151 -10.23 -18.03 4.92
CA ASN A 151 -10.30 -19.28 5.71
C ASN A 151 -9.22 -19.35 6.80
N GLY A 152 -8.22 -18.51 6.76
CA GLY A 152 -6.96 -18.67 7.48
C GLY A 152 -6.09 -19.78 6.88
N GLY A 153 -4.82 -19.85 7.26
CA GLY A 153 -3.90 -20.92 6.86
C GLY A 153 -2.64 -20.45 6.17
N LEU A 154 -1.98 -21.35 5.48
CA LEU A 154 -0.66 -21.08 4.87
C LEU A 154 -0.80 -20.47 3.48
N TYR A 155 -0.08 -19.38 3.24
CA TYR A 155 0.20 -18.83 1.92
C TYR A 155 1.72 -18.86 1.69
N GLY A 156 2.18 -19.76 0.86
CA GLY A 156 3.61 -20.08 0.75
C GLY A 156 4.14 -20.67 2.06
N VAL A 157 5.00 -19.94 2.76
CA VAL A 157 5.58 -20.33 4.06
C VAL A 157 5.04 -19.49 5.23
N ASP A 158 4.23 -18.50 4.93
CA ASP A 158 3.70 -17.57 5.92
C ASP A 158 2.31 -18.00 6.37
N ASP A 159 2.04 -17.96 7.68
CA ASP A 159 0.73 -18.24 8.25
C ASP A 159 -0.11 -16.94 8.23
N ILE A 160 -1.27 -17.01 7.57
CA ILE A 160 -2.21 -15.90 7.46
C ILE A 160 -3.37 -16.15 8.43
N PRO A 161 -3.65 -15.20 9.33
CA PRO A 161 -4.82 -15.29 10.18
C PRO A 161 -6.12 -15.21 9.35
N TRP A 162 -7.17 -15.83 9.88
CA TRP A 162 -8.51 -15.64 9.34
C TRP A 162 -8.98 -14.20 9.54
N PHE A 163 -9.37 -13.54 8.45
CA PHE A 163 -9.92 -12.19 8.47
C PHE A 163 -11.44 -12.25 8.61
N ASN A 164 -11.93 -12.00 9.82
CA ASN A 164 -13.35 -11.99 10.12
C ASN A 164 -14.01 -10.73 9.55
N GLY A 165 -14.76 -10.88 8.46
CA GLY A 165 -15.52 -9.79 7.87
C GLY A 165 -16.09 -10.18 6.50
N GLY A 166 -17.08 -9.44 6.03
CA GLY A 166 -17.74 -9.68 4.74
C GLY A 166 -16.80 -9.50 3.53
N LEU A 167 -15.66 -8.82 3.70
CA LEU A 167 -14.80 -8.41 2.59
C LEU A 167 -14.23 -9.58 1.78
N PHE A 168 -13.85 -10.70 2.43
CA PHE A 168 -13.29 -11.87 1.77
C PHE A 168 -14.30 -13.03 1.63
N GLN A 169 -15.59 -12.84 1.96
CA GLN A 169 -16.59 -13.87 1.74
C GLN A 169 -16.84 -14.16 0.27
N THR A 170 -16.69 -13.16 -0.58
CA THR A 170 -16.78 -13.30 -2.04
C THR A 170 -15.43 -12.97 -2.65
N ILE A 171 -14.86 -13.90 -3.41
CA ILE A 171 -13.59 -13.73 -4.10
C ILE A 171 -13.87 -13.78 -5.59
N ALA A 172 -13.74 -12.63 -6.26
CA ALA A 172 -13.93 -12.49 -7.69
C ALA A 172 -12.83 -11.60 -8.27
N VAL A 173 -11.62 -12.15 -8.37
CA VAL A 173 -10.48 -11.43 -8.96
C VAL A 173 -10.68 -11.36 -10.47
N PRO A 174 -10.80 -10.16 -11.06
CA PRO A 174 -10.98 -10.02 -12.50
C PRO A 174 -9.70 -10.44 -13.24
N ALA A 175 -9.85 -10.83 -14.50
CA ALA A 175 -8.69 -11.07 -15.35
C ALA A 175 -7.89 -9.79 -15.51
N LEU A 176 -6.65 -9.80 -15.03
CA LEU A 176 -5.75 -8.65 -15.10
C LEU A 176 -5.04 -8.60 -16.44
N SER A 177 -4.57 -7.41 -16.81
CA SER A 177 -3.75 -7.12 -17.98
C SER A 177 -2.41 -6.50 -17.56
N ALA A 178 -1.48 -6.36 -18.50
CA ALA A 178 -0.19 -5.72 -18.22
C ALA A 178 -0.33 -4.26 -17.73
N PRO A 179 -1.23 -3.41 -18.27
CA PRO A 179 -1.51 -2.10 -17.69
C PRO A 179 -1.99 -2.16 -16.24
N ASP A 180 -2.86 -3.13 -15.87
CA ASP A 180 -3.34 -3.26 -14.49
C ASP A 180 -2.22 -3.62 -13.53
N LEU A 181 -1.30 -4.50 -13.95
CA LEU A 181 -0.10 -4.81 -13.19
C LEU A 181 0.73 -3.55 -12.94
N ALA A 182 0.87 -2.70 -13.95
CA ALA A 182 1.62 -1.45 -13.80
C ALA A 182 0.97 -0.52 -12.78
N GLU A 183 -0.35 -0.39 -12.77
CA GLU A 183 -1.05 0.44 -11.79
C GLU A 183 -1.00 -0.15 -10.37
N LEU A 184 -1.17 -1.48 -10.22
CA LEU A 184 -1.01 -2.14 -8.93
C LEU A 184 0.40 -1.97 -8.37
N ARG A 185 1.44 -2.07 -9.21
CA ARG A 185 2.84 -1.84 -8.80
C ARG A 185 3.08 -0.40 -8.38
N ARG A 186 2.55 0.58 -9.11
CA ARG A 186 2.62 1.99 -8.70
C ARG A 186 1.98 2.21 -7.33
N ALA A 187 0.83 1.58 -7.09
CA ALA A 187 0.17 1.63 -5.80
C ALA A 187 1.01 0.93 -4.70
N ALA A 188 1.65 -0.20 -5.01
CA ALA A 188 2.48 -0.94 -4.07
C ALA A 188 3.76 -0.18 -3.67
N ASP A 189 4.27 0.71 -4.52
CA ASP A 189 5.47 1.51 -4.24
C ASP A 189 5.18 2.76 -3.38
N LEU A 190 3.92 3.01 -3.00
CA LEU A 190 3.55 4.14 -2.16
C LEU A 190 3.70 3.82 -0.66
N ASP A 191 3.89 4.86 0.14
CA ASP A 191 3.87 4.77 1.60
C ASP A 191 2.41 4.80 2.10
N TRP A 192 1.85 3.63 2.39
CA TRP A 192 0.46 3.48 2.81
C TRP A 192 0.20 4.01 4.21
N SER A 193 1.22 4.16 5.06
CA SER A 193 1.09 4.82 6.37
C SER A 193 0.75 6.30 6.27
N ALA A 194 1.07 6.91 5.14
CA ALA A 194 0.83 8.32 4.86
C ALA A 194 -0.50 8.60 4.15
N ILE A 195 -1.25 7.55 3.76
CA ILE A 195 -2.47 7.69 2.95
C ILE A 195 -3.71 7.89 3.84
N ASP A 196 -4.52 8.89 3.50
CA ASP A 196 -5.83 9.09 4.11
C ASP A 196 -6.89 8.17 3.49
N VAL A 197 -7.32 7.16 4.28
CA VAL A 197 -8.30 6.14 3.85
C VAL A 197 -9.65 6.75 3.46
N SER A 198 -10.02 7.90 4.00
CA SER A 198 -11.33 8.53 3.75
C SER A 198 -11.55 8.91 2.29
N ILE A 199 -10.47 9.19 1.56
CA ILE A 199 -10.53 9.49 0.12
C ILE A 199 -11.06 8.31 -0.70
N PHE A 200 -10.76 7.09 -0.31
CA PHE A 200 -11.20 5.90 -1.04
C PHE A 200 -12.69 5.62 -0.90
N GLY A 201 -13.30 5.95 0.26
CA GLY A 201 -14.76 5.91 0.41
C GLY A 201 -15.44 6.75 -0.67
N THR A 202 -15.01 7.98 -0.82
CA THR A 202 -15.54 8.91 -1.84
C THR A 202 -15.27 8.44 -3.28
N LEU A 203 -14.13 7.79 -3.52
CA LEU A 203 -13.74 7.28 -4.84
C LEU A 203 -14.62 6.09 -5.25
N PHE A 204 -14.91 5.19 -4.32
CA PHE A 204 -15.77 4.03 -4.55
C PHE A 204 -17.26 4.40 -4.62
N GLU A 205 -17.70 5.44 -3.90
CA GLU A 205 -19.08 5.93 -4.00
C GLU A 205 -19.38 6.70 -5.29
N ARG A 206 -18.40 7.42 -5.84
CA ARG A 206 -18.58 8.28 -7.03
C ARG A 206 -18.07 7.67 -8.34
N GLY A 207 -17.16 6.73 -8.28
CA GLY A 207 -16.47 6.17 -9.44
C GLY A 207 -16.98 4.81 -9.88
N LEU A 208 -17.93 4.28 -9.16
CA LEU A 208 -18.58 3.00 -9.38
C LEU A 208 -20.09 3.16 -9.40
#